data_db88ce0f78a5ad285eee79eacab90fc9
#
_entry.id   db88ce0f78a5ad285eee79eacab90fc9
#
_cell.length_a   1.000
_cell.length_b   1.000
_cell.length_c   1.000
_cell.angle_alpha   90.00
_cell.angle_beta   90.00
_cell.angle_gamma   90.00
#
_symmetry.space_group_name_H-M   'P 1'
#
loop_
_entity.id
_entity.type
_entity.pdbx_description
1 polymer ?
#
loop_
_entity_poly.entity_id
_entity_poly.type
_entity_poly.pdbx_seq_one_letter_code
_entity_poly.pdbx_strand_id
1 'polypeptide(L)' 'MSVKEAVAERFQEICAERNIKPNELANRAGVTPSSVYSMLDPRRKEVSVNLVKKLCDGLDMTLGEFFSTPKFDELEQEIQ' A
#
# COMPACT_ATOMS: atom_id res chain seq x y z
N MET A 1 2.64 -1.43 15.21
CA MET A 1 2.48 -0.99 13.80
C MET A 1 1.00 -0.94 13.46
N SER A 2 0.55 0.14 12.84
CA SER A 2 -0.85 0.24 12.41
C SER A 2 -1.06 -0.46 11.06
N VAL A 3 -2.32 -0.70 10.71
CA VAL A 3 -2.64 -1.29 9.39
C VAL A 3 -2.12 -0.38 8.27
N LYS A 4 -2.30 0.94 8.42
CA LYS A 4 -1.83 1.89 7.40
C LYS A 4 -0.31 1.81 7.23
N GLU A 5 0.43 1.71 8.33
CA GLU A 5 1.90 1.58 8.26
C GLU A 5 2.29 0.27 7.57
N ALA A 6 1.59 -0.82 7.86
CA ALA A 6 1.85 -2.11 7.23
C ALA A 6 1.56 -2.05 5.73
N VAL A 7 0.48 -1.37 5.33
CA VAL A 7 0.13 -1.18 3.92
C VAL A 7 1.22 -0.40 3.20
N ALA A 8 1.66 0.72 3.77
CA ALA A 8 2.71 1.54 3.17
C ALA A 8 4.01 0.74 3.03
N GLU A 9 4.40 0.01 4.06
CA GLU A 9 5.61 -0.80 4.04
C GLU A 9 5.54 -1.90 2.98
N ARG A 10 4.36 -2.54 2.84
CA ARG A 10 4.16 -3.59 1.83
C ARG A 10 4.33 -3.03 0.42
N PHE A 11 3.75 -1.86 0.13
CA PHE A 11 3.93 -1.23 -1.18
C PHE A 11 5.39 -0.85 -1.41
N GLN A 12 6.08 -0.36 -0.40
CA GLN A 12 7.50 -0.03 -0.52
C GLN A 12 8.33 -1.27 -0.85
N GLU A 13 8.04 -2.39 -0.20
CA GLU A 13 8.73 -3.66 -0.47
C GLU A 13 8.52 -4.14 -1.90
N ILE A 14 7.26 -4.11 -2.36
CA ILE A 14 6.93 -4.55 -3.71
C ILE A 14 7.59 -3.67 -4.75
N CYS A 15 7.53 -2.35 -4.55
CA CYS A 15 8.15 -1.42 -5.47
C CYS A 15 9.66 -1.58 -5.51
N ALA A 16 10.29 -1.82 -4.35
CA ALA A 16 11.73 -2.07 -4.30
C ALA A 16 12.10 -3.35 -5.06
N GLU A 17 11.33 -4.43 -4.86
CA GLU A 17 11.56 -5.69 -5.56
C GLU A 17 11.43 -5.56 -7.06
N ARG A 18 10.48 -4.75 -7.52
CA ARG A 18 10.19 -4.58 -8.95
C ARG A 18 10.89 -3.38 -9.56
N ASN A 19 11.66 -2.64 -8.76
CA ASN A 19 12.36 -1.44 -9.20
C ASN A 19 11.39 -0.40 -9.77
N ILE A 20 10.28 -0.19 -9.09
CA ILE A 20 9.24 0.77 -9.46
C ILE A 20 9.29 1.95 -8.50
N LYS A 21 9.31 3.17 -9.04
CA LYS A 21 9.29 4.39 -8.22
C LYS A 21 7.85 4.83 -7.95
N PRO A 22 7.60 5.62 -6.90
CA PRO A 22 6.24 6.05 -6.56
C PRO A 22 5.48 6.73 -7.71
N ASN A 23 6.15 7.55 -8.50
CA ASN A 23 5.51 8.21 -9.65
C ASN A 23 5.06 7.19 -10.70
N GLU A 24 5.87 6.17 -10.92
CA GLU A 24 5.52 5.11 -11.86
C GLU A 24 4.33 4.30 -11.32
N LEU A 25 4.33 4.00 -10.03
CA LEU A 25 3.20 3.32 -9.40
C LEU A 25 1.90 4.12 -9.60
N ALA A 26 1.95 5.43 -9.38
CA ALA A 26 0.80 6.30 -9.58
C ALA A 26 0.29 6.22 -11.02
N ASN A 27 1.19 6.28 -12.00
CA ASN A 27 0.83 6.19 -13.40
C ASN A 27 0.17 4.85 -13.73
N ARG A 28 0.72 3.76 -13.24
CA ARG A 28 0.17 2.42 -13.46
C ARG A 28 -1.23 2.27 -12.85
N ALA A 29 -1.44 2.89 -11.71
CA ALA A 29 -2.71 2.79 -10.98
C ALA A 29 -3.76 3.80 -11.44
N GLY A 30 -3.38 4.75 -12.30
CA GLY A 30 -4.29 5.79 -12.75
C GLY A 30 -4.66 6.79 -11.66
N VAL A 31 -3.75 7.02 -10.70
CA VAL A 31 -3.97 7.99 -9.63
C VAL A 31 -2.88 9.07 -9.69
N THR A 32 -3.07 10.13 -8.93
CA THR A 32 -2.06 11.20 -8.89
C THR A 32 -0.86 10.77 -8.04
N PRO A 33 0.34 11.26 -8.37
CA PRO A 33 1.50 11.00 -7.50
C PRO A 33 1.27 11.45 -6.05
N SER A 34 0.52 12.54 -5.85
CA SER A 34 0.18 13.02 -4.51
C SER A 34 -0.51 11.94 -3.67
N SER A 35 -1.39 11.16 -4.30
CA SER A 35 -2.11 10.08 -3.60
C SER A 35 -1.13 9.02 -3.09
N VAL A 36 -0.13 8.68 -3.90
CA VAL A 36 0.88 7.69 -3.50
C VAL A 36 1.76 8.25 -2.39
N TYR A 37 2.23 9.49 -2.51
CA TYR A 37 3.07 10.09 -1.47
C TYR A 37 2.31 10.28 -0.17
N SER A 38 1.01 10.60 -0.22
CA SER A 38 0.18 10.67 0.99
C SER A 38 0.06 9.30 1.66
N MET A 39 -0.11 8.25 0.86
CA MET A 39 -0.17 6.89 1.39
C MET A 39 1.15 6.50 2.08
N LEU A 40 2.28 6.95 1.55
CA LEU A 40 3.59 6.65 2.13
C LEU A 40 3.96 7.55 3.32
N ASP A 41 3.24 8.66 3.51
CA ASP A 41 3.57 9.65 4.54
C ASP A 41 3.22 9.10 5.93
N PRO A 42 4.21 8.93 6.83
CA PRO A 42 3.95 8.37 8.16
C PRO A 42 3.08 9.26 9.04
N ARG A 43 2.90 10.54 8.68
CA ARG A 43 2.01 11.43 9.42
C ARG A 43 0.54 11.15 9.14
N ARG A 44 0.23 10.51 8.01
CA ARG A 44 -1.13 10.11 7.68
C ARG A 44 -1.47 8.80 8.37
N LYS A 45 -2.63 8.74 9.01
CA LYS A 45 -3.01 7.60 9.84
C LYS A 45 -3.93 6.62 9.14
N GLU A 46 -4.48 7.00 8.00
CA GLU A 46 -5.44 6.17 7.28
C GLU A 46 -5.10 6.07 5.80
N VAL A 47 -5.59 5.00 5.18
CA VAL A 47 -5.52 4.80 3.73
C VAL A 47 -6.83 4.17 3.30
N SER A 48 -7.38 4.60 2.17
CA SER A 48 -8.64 4.03 1.70
C SER A 48 -8.41 2.67 1.04
N VAL A 49 -9.38 1.78 1.21
CA VAL A 49 -9.36 0.47 0.55
C VAL A 49 -9.40 0.66 -0.98
N ASN A 50 -10.15 1.66 -1.44
CA ASN A 50 -10.21 1.95 -2.87
C ASN A 50 -8.85 2.29 -3.46
N LEU A 51 -8.05 3.08 -2.74
CA LEU A 51 -6.70 3.40 -3.19
C LEU A 51 -5.83 2.15 -3.23
N VAL A 52 -5.90 1.31 -2.19
CA VAL A 52 -5.16 0.05 -2.15
C VAL A 52 -5.51 -0.81 -3.36
N LYS A 53 -6.81 -0.90 -3.70
CA LYS A 53 -7.25 -1.68 -4.86
C LYS A 53 -6.66 -1.14 -6.15
N LYS A 54 -6.69 0.17 -6.35
CA LYS A 54 -6.14 0.79 -7.57
C LYS A 54 -4.64 0.53 -7.69
N LEU A 55 -3.91 0.66 -6.59
CA LEU A 55 -2.48 0.42 -6.60
C LEU A 55 -2.16 -1.04 -6.88
N CYS A 56 -2.94 -1.96 -6.30
CA CYS A 56 -2.78 -3.39 -6.58
C CYS A 56 -3.05 -3.68 -8.06
N ASP A 57 -4.08 -3.09 -8.63
CA ASP A 57 -4.39 -3.26 -10.06
C ASP A 57 -3.21 -2.78 -10.92
N GLY A 58 -2.60 -1.65 -10.54
CA GLY A 58 -1.43 -1.13 -11.25
C GLY A 58 -0.21 -2.03 -11.14
N LEU A 59 -0.18 -2.92 -10.16
CA LEU A 59 0.90 -3.87 -9.94
C LEU A 59 0.54 -5.28 -10.41
N ASP A 60 -0.63 -5.45 -11.03
CA ASP A 60 -1.14 -6.76 -11.45
C ASP A 60 -1.24 -7.74 -10.29
N MET A 61 -1.67 -7.25 -9.14
CA MET A 61 -1.87 -8.06 -7.93
C MET A 61 -3.33 -8.05 -7.53
N THR A 62 -3.80 -9.15 -6.97
CA THR A 62 -5.09 -9.17 -6.30
C THR A 62 -4.94 -8.63 -4.88
N LEU A 63 -6.06 -8.19 -4.30
CA LEU A 63 -6.05 -7.78 -2.88
C LEU A 63 -5.64 -8.94 -1.99
N GLY A 64 -6.09 -10.16 -2.32
CA GLY A 64 -5.69 -11.35 -1.56
C GLY A 64 -4.18 -11.55 -1.55
N GLU A 65 -3.56 -11.43 -2.72
CA GLU A 65 -2.10 -11.55 -2.82
C GLU A 65 -1.38 -10.47 -2.02
N PHE A 66 -1.90 -9.24 -2.10
CA PHE A 66 -1.28 -8.11 -1.40
C PHE A 66 -1.28 -8.33 0.12
N PHE A 67 -2.41 -8.76 0.67
CA PHE A 67 -2.58 -8.93 2.12
C PHE A 67 -2.12 -10.29 2.64
N SER A 68 -1.72 -11.21 1.76
CA SER A 68 -1.33 -12.56 2.14
C SER A 68 0.13 -12.61 2.59
N THR A 69 0.45 -11.88 3.65
CA THR A 69 1.78 -11.92 4.26
C THR A 69 1.61 -11.95 5.78
N PRO A 70 2.57 -12.58 6.51
CA PRO A 70 2.49 -12.64 7.98
C PRO A 70 2.39 -11.27 8.65
N LYS A 71 2.95 -10.26 8.03
CA LYS A 71 2.94 -8.89 8.55
C LYS A 71 1.55 -8.40 8.93
N PHE A 72 0.53 -8.71 8.09
CA PHE A 72 -0.84 -8.28 8.38
C PHE A 72 -1.49 -9.12 9.46
N ASP A 73 -1.18 -10.40 9.52
CA ASP A 73 -1.73 -11.30 10.52
C ASP A 73 -1.19 -11.02 11.92
N GLU A 74 -0.03 -10.41 12.00
CA GLU A 74 0.65 -10.11 13.27
C GLU A 74 0.24 -8.76 13.86
N LEU A 75 -0.60 -8.00 13.18
CA LEU A 75 -1.06 -6.71 13.70
C LEU A 75 -1.94 -6.90 14.92
N GLU A 76 -1.77 -6.00 15.89
CA GLU A 76 -2.60 -6.01 17.10
C GLU A 76 -4.03 -5.60 16.78
N GLN A 77 -4.97 -6.06 17.59
CA GLN A 77 -6.36 -5.66 17.47
C GLN A 77 -6.46 -4.14 17.73
N GLU A 78 -7.24 -3.47 16.90
CA GLU A 78 -7.48 -2.03 17.09
C GLU A 78 -8.72 -1.76 17.92
N ILE A 79 -9.55 -2.78 18.12
CA ILE A 79 -10.71 -2.71 19.00
C ILE A 79 -10.28 -3.16 20.40
N GLN A 80 -10.62 -2.35 21.39
CA GLN A 80 -10.25 -2.64 22.77
C GLN A 80 -11.49 -2.77 23.66
#